data_c5f41c049c271d0e01086c76b89150d5
#
_entry.id   c5f41c049c271d0e01086c76b89150d5
#
_cell.length_a   1.000
_cell.length_b   1.000
_cell.length_c   1.000
_cell.angle_alpha   90.00
_cell.angle_beta   90.00
_cell.angle_gamma   90.00
#
_symmetry.space_group_name_H-M   'P 1'
#
loop_
_entity.id
_entity.type
_entity.pdbx_description
1 polymer ?
#
loop_
_entity_poly.entity_id
_entity_poly.type
_entity_poly.pdbx_seq_one_letter_code
_entity_poly.pdbx_strand_id
1 'polypeptide(L)'
;IIILFKFFVTYESEDRPDSFKKSVKIGVMGFIYIYLALIPSMLVWKALLDALQFEYEYQLPVLLVQGGGSPIEMSLMALLIVVVAPICEEIVYRGFLFRFLYRRVSLGFAIGISSGIFALMHLNLYSFLPLFILGGGLCLVYRISGNIVSSITIHVLFNLVNLLMIFFVEPIQL
;
A
#
# COMPACT_ATOMS: atom_id res chain seq x y z
N ILE A 1 -6.46 -20.12 10.29
CA ILE A 1 -6.34 -18.65 10.17
C ILE A 1 -5.63 -18.05 11.39
N ILE A 2 -6.09 -18.31 12.64
CA ILE A 2 -5.48 -17.77 13.88
C ILE A 2 -4.02 -18.23 14.07
N ILE A 3 -3.70 -19.49 13.73
CA ILE A 3 -2.34 -20.04 13.82
C ILE A 3 -1.43 -19.42 12.76
N LEU A 4 -1.91 -19.25 11.53
CA LEU A 4 -1.19 -18.55 10.47
C LEU A 4 -0.97 -17.08 10.85
N PHE A 5 -1.98 -16.40 11.39
CA PHE A 5 -1.87 -15.03 11.84
C PHE A 5 -0.84 -14.88 12.97
N LYS A 6 -0.81 -15.80 13.94
CA LYS A 6 0.25 -15.85 14.96
C LYS A 6 1.64 -16.07 14.36
N PHE A 7 1.78 -16.95 13.37
CA PHE A 7 3.05 -17.22 12.70
C PHE A 7 3.58 -15.99 11.94
N PHE A 8 2.68 -15.20 11.33
CA PHE A 8 3.03 -13.99 10.60
C PHE A 8 3.23 -12.76 11.50
N VAL A 9 2.53 -12.68 12.64
CA VAL A 9 2.63 -11.58 13.60
C VAL A 9 3.86 -11.73 14.51
N THR A 10 4.23 -12.96 14.90
CA THR A 10 5.46 -13.21 15.67
C THR A 10 6.66 -13.30 14.74
N TYR A 11 7.11 -12.15 14.25
CA TYR A 11 8.45 -12.06 13.71
C TYR A 11 9.46 -12.10 14.87
N GLU A 12 10.47 -12.98 14.76
CA GLU A 12 11.72 -12.87 15.53
C GLU A 12 12.44 -11.57 15.16
N SER A 13 12.04 -10.46 15.73
CA SER A 13 12.98 -9.41 16.06
C SER A 13 13.65 -9.85 17.34
N GLU A 14 14.93 -9.69 17.45
CA GLU A 14 15.63 -9.76 18.75
C GLU A 14 14.95 -8.84 19.78
N ASP A 15 14.19 -7.84 19.29
CA ASP A 15 13.27 -6.98 20.02
C ASP A 15 11.84 -7.49 19.90
N ARG A 16 11.13 -7.56 21.03
CA ARG A 16 9.70 -7.93 21.07
C ARG A 16 8.90 -7.05 20.12
N PRO A 17 7.99 -7.62 19.30
CA PRO A 17 7.17 -6.82 18.40
C PRO A 17 6.39 -5.77 19.18
N ASP A 18 6.24 -4.60 18.63
CA ASP A 18 5.48 -3.52 19.25
C ASP A 18 4.05 -3.95 19.57
N SER A 19 3.51 -3.45 20.68
CA SER A 19 2.11 -3.71 21.04
C SER A 19 1.18 -3.23 19.93
N PHE A 20 -0.01 -3.82 19.79
CA PHE A 20 -1.00 -3.46 18.79
C PHE A 20 -1.23 -1.94 18.73
N LYS A 21 -1.48 -1.30 19.90
CA LYS A 21 -1.72 0.16 19.97
C LYS A 21 -0.51 0.98 19.48
N LYS A 22 0.71 0.56 19.82
CA LYS A 22 1.93 1.22 19.38
C LYS A 22 2.11 1.05 17.87
N SER A 23 1.85 -0.14 17.34
CA SER A 23 1.92 -0.42 15.91
C SER A 23 0.93 0.41 15.09
N VAL A 24 -0.31 0.57 15.57
CA VAL A 24 -1.29 1.45 14.94
C VAL A 24 -0.81 2.91 14.96
N LYS A 25 -0.28 3.40 16.09
CA LYS A 25 0.27 4.76 16.18
C LYS A 25 1.42 4.98 15.20
N ILE A 26 2.35 4.02 15.11
CA ILE A 26 3.46 4.06 14.15
C ILE A 26 2.91 4.06 12.71
N GLY A 27 1.88 3.25 12.44
CA GLY A 27 1.21 3.21 11.14
C GLY A 27 0.60 4.56 10.76
N VAL A 28 -0.15 5.19 11.66
CA VAL A 28 -0.74 6.52 11.40
C VAL A 28 0.33 7.58 11.13
N MET A 29 1.39 7.62 11.94
CA MET A 29 2.50 8.56 11.69
C MET A 29 3.23 8.23 10.38
N GLY A 30 3.51 6.96 10.13
CA GLY A 30 4.14 6.49 8.89
C GLY A 30 3.31 6.86 7.66
N PHE A 31 1.99 6.75 7.74
CA PHE A 31 1.09 7.19 6.68
C PHE A 31 1.29 8.68 6.34
N ILE A 32 1.34 9.56 7.33
CA ILE A 32 1.53 11.00 7.11
C ILE A 32 2.85 11.26 6.35
N TYR A 33 3.97 10.68 6.82
CA TYR A 33 5.27 10.90 6.17
C TYR A 33 5.33 10.32 4.75
N ILE A 34 4.79 9.12 4.55
CA ILE A 34 4.77 8.49 3.23
C ILE A 34 3.86 9.28 2.29
N TYR A 35 2.69 9.71 2.75
CA TYR A 35 1.75 10.48 1.93
C TYR A 35 2.34 11.84 1.50
N LEU A 36 3.05 12.52 2.39
CA LEU A 36 3.77 13.75 2.06
C LEU A 36 4.88 13.53 1.03
N ALA A 37 5.55 12.37 1.05
CA ALA A 37 6.55 12.01 0.04
C ALA A 37 5.92 11.61 -1.30
N LEU A 38 4.71 11.04 -1.27
CA LEU A 38 3.98 10.64 -2.48
C LEU A 38 3.54 11.82 -3.33
N ILE A 39 3.07 12.93 -2.72
CA ILE A 39 2.56 14.09 -3.45
C ILE A 39 3.57 14.61 -4.49
N PRO A 40 4.81 15.00 -4.13
CA PRO A 40 5.77 15.48 -5.12
C PRO A 40 6.18 14.38 -6.12
N SER A 41 6.25 13.11 -5.69
CA SER A 41 6.60 12.02 -6.60
C SER A 41 5.54 11.77 -7.66
N MET A 42 4.25 11.89 -7.31
CA MET A 42 3.14 11.81 -8.27
C MET A 42 3.19 12.93 -9.30
N LEU A 43 3.46 14.17 -8.87
CA LEU A 43 3.56 15.31 -9.76
C LEU A 43 4.73 15.15 -10.76
N VAL A 44 5.90 14.75 -10.27
CA VAL A 44 7.06 14.50 -11.13
C VAL A 44 6.81 13.34 -12.09
N TRP A 45 6.21 12.27 -11.60
CA TRP A 45 5.91 11.09 -12.43
C TRP A 45 4.90 11.40 -13.51
N LYS A 46 3.80 12.10 -13.14
CA LYS A 46 2.81 12.58 -14.12
C LYS A 46 3.46 13.45 -15.18
N ALA A 47 4.23 14.46 -14.81
CA ALA A 47 4.91 15.34 -15.75
C ALA A 47 5.84 14.58 -16.71
N LEU A 48 6.51 13.53 -16.23
CA LEU A 48 7.34 12.67 -17.07
C LEU A 48 6.50 11.87 -18.07
N LEU A 49 5.40 11.25 -17.63
CA LEU A 49 4.52 10.49 -18.51
C LEU A 49 3.87 11.38 -19.57
N ASP A 50 3.43 12.59 -19.19
CA ASP A 50 2.88 13.58 -20.11
C ASP A 50 3.93 14.01 -21.16
N ALA A 51 5.17 14.27 -20.74
CA ALA A 51 6.27 14.62 -21.65
C ALA A 51 6.61 13.50 -22.64
N LEU A 52 6.42 12.25 -22.22
CA LEU A 52 6.59 11.06 -23.07
C LEU A 52 5.35 10.73 -23.90
N GLN A 53 4.29 11.53 -23.81
CA GLN A 53 2.99 11.31 -24.48
C GLN A 53 2.41 9.93 -24.19
N PHE A 54 2.59 9.46 -22.94
CA PHE A 54 2.12 8.15 -22.54
C PHE A 54 0.63 8.21 -22.19
N GLU A 55 -0.19 7.46 -22.93
CA GLU A 55 -1.60 7.27 -22.59
C GLU A 55 -1.73 6.33 -21.40
N TYR A 56 -2.51 6.73 -20.41
CA TYR A 56 -2.75 5.93 -19.21
C TYR A 56 -4.24 5.82 -18.89
N GLU A 57 -4.61 4.63 -18.44
CA GLU A 57 -5.98 4.32 -18.04
C GLU A 57 -6.13 4.35 -16.52
N TYR A 58 -7.34 4.60 -16.07
CA TYR A 58 -7.66 4.46 -14.66
C TYR A 58 -7.52 3.02 -14.21
N GLN A 59 -7.13 2.84 -12.95
CA GLN A 59 -7.10 1.51 -12.33
C GLN A 59 -8.51 0.92 -12.25
N LEU A 60 -8.61 -0.41 -12.35
CA LEU A 60 -9.88 -1.11 -12.25
C LEU A 60 -10.74 -0.72 -11.03
N PRO A 61 -10.19 -0.57 -9.80
CA PRO A 61 -10.98 -0.11 -8.65
C PRO A 61 -11.62 1.26 -8.86
N VAL A 62 -10.95 2.19 -9.55
CA VAL A 62 -11.49 3.52 -9.87
C VAL A 62 -12.69 3.38 -10.81
N LEU A 63 -12.52 2.60 -11.88
CA LEU A 63 -13.59 2.36 -12.87
C LEU A 63 -14.81 1.68 -12.24
N LEU A 64 -14.60 0.71 -11.35
CA LEU A 64 -15.67 0.04 -10.64
C LEU A 64 -16.46 0.99 -9.73
N VAL A 65 -15.77 1.86 -8.99
CA VAL A 65 -16.42 2.85 -8.12
C VAL A 65 -17.18 3.89 -8.94
N GLN A 66 -16.61 4.38 -10.04
CA GLN A 66 -17.25 5.35 -10.94
C GLN A 66 -18.44 4.75 -11.70
N GLY A 67 -18.41 3.45 -11.97
CA GLY A 67 -19.54 2.72 -12.59
C GLY A 67 -20.81 2.71 -11.74
N GLY A 68 -20.67 3.04 -10.45
CA GLY A 68 -21.80 3.10 -9.51
C GLY A 68 -22.35 1.70 -9.17
N GLY A 69 -23.44 1.69 -8.42
CA GLY A 69 -24.11 0.46 -8.01
C GLY A 69 -25.12 0.71 -6.90
N SER A 70 -25.77 -0.33 -6.44
CA SER A 70 -26.63 -0.24 -5.25
C SER A 70 -25.80 0.12 -4.01
N PRO A 71 -26.39 0.71 -2.97
CA PRO A 71 -25.67 1.03 -1.73
C PRO A 71 -24.95 -0.18 -1.11
N ILE A 72 -25.50 -1.38 -1.26
CA ILE A 72 -24.88 -2.63 -0.76
C ILE A 72 -23.63 -2.97 -1.56
N GLU A 73 -23.70 -2.93 -2.89
CA GLU A 73 -22.56 -3.20 -3.77
C GLU A 73 -21.42 -2.21 -3.51
N MET A 74 -21.74 -0.93 -3.41
CA MET A 74 -20.75 0.12 -3.11
C MET A 74 -20.09 -0.07 -1.74
N SER A 75 -20.88 -0.47 -0.72
CA SER A 75 -20.36 -0.75 0.62
C SER A 75 -19.44 -1.98 0.64
N LEU A 76 -19.79 -3.04 -0.08
CA LEU A 76 -18.97 -4.23 -0.23
C LEU A 76 -17.67 -3.93 -0.98
N MET A 77 -17.74 -3.16 -2.06
CA MET A 77 -16.55 -2.72 -2.81
C MET A 77 -15.62 -1.88 -1.94
N ALA A 78 -16.16 -0.91 -1.19
CA ALA A 78 -15.38 -0.11 -0.27
C ALA A 78 -14.68 -0.98 0.80
N LEU A 79 -15.38 -1.94 1.39
CA LEU A 79 -14.81 -2.89 2.35
C LEU A 79 -13.68 -3.72 1.72
N LEU A 80 -13.88 -4.22 0.50
CA LEU A 80 -12.86 -5.00 -0.20
C LEU A 80 -11.62 -4.16 -0.51
N ILE A 81 -11.79 -2.96 -1.09
CA ILE A 81 -10.68 -2.09 -1.50
C ILE A 81 -9.94 -1.54 -0.29
N VAL A 82 -10.65 -1.09 0.75
CA VAL A 82 -10.03 -0.36 1.86
C VAL A 82 -9.47 -1.30 2.93
N VAL A 83 -10.09 -2.46 3.13
CA VAL A 83 -9.72 -3.32 4.28
C VAL A 83 -9.20 -4.68 3.83
N VAL A 84 -9.99 -5.42 3.06
CA VAL A 84 -9.66 -6.83 2.78
C VAL A 84 -8.43 -6.96 1.88
N ALA A 85 -8.37 -6.22 0.78
CA ALA A 85 -7.23 -6.25 -0.13
C ALA A 85 -5.94 -5.82 0.57
N PRO A 86 -5.86 -4.67 1.28
CA PRO A 86 -4.67 -4.30 2.05
C PRO A 86 -4.21 -5.36 3.04
N ILE A 87 -5.11 -6.00 3.78
CA ILE A 87 -4.73 -7.07 4.71
C ILE A 87 -4.08 -8.24 3.97
N CYS A 88 -4.72 -8.72 2.90
CA CYS A 88 -4.20 -9.83 2.10
C CYS A 88 -2.85 -9.47 1.46
N GLU A 89 -2.73 -8.28 0.90
CA GLU A 89 -1.51 -7.80 0.27
C GLU A 89 -0.37 -7.65 1.27
N GLU A 90 -0.59 -7.07 2.44
CA GLU A 90 0.45 -6.96 3.45
C GLU A 90 0.93 -8.34 3.94
N ILE A 91 0.04 -9.31 4.10
CA ILE A 91 0.42 -10.69 4.44
C ILE A 91 1.35 -11.27 3.37
N VAL A 92 1.02 -11.11 2.10
CA VAL A 92 1.80 -11.63 0.97
C VAL A 92 3.13 -10.88 0.82
N TYR A 93 3.08 -9.54 0.73
CA TYR A 93 4.26 -8.75 0.39
C TYR A 93 5.18 -8.52 1.59
N ARG A 94 4.67 -8.20 2.79
CA ARG A 94 5.51 -7.91 3.98
C ARG A 94 5.71 -9.15 4.83
N GLY A 95 4.64 -9.87 5.08
CA GLY A 95 4.69 -11.09 5.88
C GLY A 95 5.47 -12.23 5.23
N PHE A 96 5.40 -12.36 3.91
CA PHE A 96 6.08 -13.44 3.18
C PHE A 96 7.23 -12.93 2.31
N LEU A 97 6.98 -12.17 1.23
CA LEU A 97 7.98 -11.82 0.21
C LEU A 97 9.14 -10.99 0.77
N PHE A 98 8.85 -9.85 1.40
CA PHE A 98 9.89 -8.97 1.96
C PHE A 98 10.69 -9.69 3.04
N ARG A 99 10.02 -10.41 3.95
CA ARG A 99 10.69 -11.20 4.98
C ARG A 99 11.60 -12.29 4.42
N PHE A 100 11.17 -12.95 3.34
CA PHE A 100 11.98 -13.95 2.63
C PHE A 100 13.22 -13.32 2.00
N LEU A 101 13.06 -12.18 1.32
CA LEU A 101 14.15 -11.45 0.66
C LEU A 101 15.13 -10.89 1.68
N TYR A 102 14.64 -10.25 2.73
CA TYR A 102 15.46 -9.62 3.77
C TYR A 102 16.43 -10.58 4.45
N ARG A 103 16.11 -11.88 4.50
CA ARG A 103 17.02 -12.93 5.01
C ARG A 103 18.11 -13.37 4.03
N ARG A 104 18.06 -12.93 2.77
CA ARG A 104 18.95 -13.41 1.69
C ARG A 104 19.73 -12.33 0.99
N VAL A 105 19.22 -11.11 0.98
CA VAL A 105 19.86 -9.97 0.32
C VAL A 105 19.90 -8.78 1.27
N SER A 106 20.65 -7.72 0.91
CA SER A 106 20.71 -6.52 1.72
C SER A 106 19.32 -5.84 1.83
N LEU A 107 19.12 -5.06 2.89
CA LEU A 107 17.87 -4.36 3.15
C LEU A 107 17.38 -3.55 1.95
N GLY A 108 18.28 -2.80 1.30
CA GLY A 108 17.94 -1.98 0.13
C GLY A 108 17.40 -2.81 -1.03
N PHE A 109 18.07 -3.94 -1.34
CA PHE A 109 17.59 -4.87 -2.37
C PHE A 109 16.27 -5.54 -2.00
N ALA A 110 16.10 -5.95 -0.75
CA ALA A 110 14.85 -6.54 -0.29
C ALA A 110 13.67 -5.56 -0.42
N ILE A 111 13.86 -4.29 -0.04
CA ILE A 111 12.87 -3.23 -0.23
C ILE A 111 12.60 -3.02 -1.71
N GLY A 112 13.63 -2.80 -2.53
CA GLY A 112 13.48 -2.52 -3.95
C GLY A 112 12.73 -3.61 -4.70
N ILE A 113 13.11 -4.88 -4.49
CA ILE A 113 12.45 -6.02 -5.16
C ILE A 113 11.01 -6.17 -4.68
N SER A 114 10.77 -6.14 -3.37
CA SER A 114 9.41 -6.30 -2.81
C SER A 114 8.47 -5.18 -3.28
N SER A 115 8.96 -3.93 -3.29
CA SER A 115 8.18 -2.77 -3.74
C SER A 115 7.97 -2.77 -5.25
N GLY A 116 8.98 -3.21 -6.02
CA GLY A 116 8.87 -3.35 -7.47
C GLY A 116 7.82 -4.38 -7.87
N ILE A 117 7.84 -5.55 -7.25
CA ILE A 117 6.83 -6.59 -7.49
C ILE A 117 5.44 -6.09 -7.07
N PHE A 118 5.31 -5.45 -5.90
CA PHE A 118 4.08 -4.86 -5.43
C PHE A 118 3.49 -3.87 -6.44
N ALA A 119 4.29 -2.93 -6.93
CA ALA A 119 3.86 -1.94 -7.91
C ALA A 119 3.51 -2.55 -9.28
N LEU A 120 4.31 -3.51 -9.77
CA LEU A 120 4.07 -4.19 -11.05
C LEU A 120 2.79 -5.01 -11.06
N MET A 121 2.42 -5.64 -9.94
CA MET A 121 1.19 -6.44 -9.85
C MET A 121 -0.10 -5.62 -9.98
N HIS A 122 -0.02 -4.29 -9.88
CA HIS A 122 -1.16 -3.40 -10.17
C HIS A 122 -1.37 -3.13 -11.66
N LEU A 123 -0.45 -3.58 -12.54
CA LEU A 123 -0.53 -3.53 -14.00
C LEU A 123 -0.91 -2.14 -14.56
N ASN A 124 -0.49 -1.07 -13.87
CA ASN A 124 -0.81 0.30 -14.25
C ASN A 124 0.44 1.18 -14.13
N LEU A 125 0.92 1.70 -15.26
CA LEU A 125 2.16 2.49 -15.30
C LEU A 125 2.00 3.84 -14.60
N TYR A 126 0.84 4.46 -14.68
CA TYR A 126 0.59 5.75 -14.03
C TYR A 126 0.78 5.67 -12.50
N SER A 127 0.33 4.59 -11.91
CA SER A 127 0.46 4.35 -10.46
C SER A 127 1.76 3.65 -10.05
N PHE A 128 2.60 3.22 -11.02
CA PHE A 128 3.79 2.42 -10.71
C PHE A 128 4.74 3.11 -9.74
N LEU A 129 5.18 4.35 -10.02
CA LEU A 129 6.12 5.03 -9.13
C LEU A 129 5.52 5.37 -7.75
N PRO A 130 4.29 5.92 -7.65
CA PRO A 130 3.63 6.08 -6.35
C PRO A 130 3.52 4.78 -5.55
N LEU A 131 3.12 3.68 -6.18
CA LEU A 131 3.00 2.39 -5.51
C LEU A 131 4.36 1.79 -5.14
N PHE A 132 5.40 2.01 -5.94
CA PHE A 132 6.76 1.62 -5.60
C PHE A 132 7.25 2.34 -4.35
N ILE A 133 7.02 3.65 -4.25
CA ILE A 133 7.39 4.46 -3.06
C ILE A 133 6.56 4.05 -1.85
N LEU A 134 5.25 3.88 -2.00
CA LEU A 134 4.38 3.34 -0.96
C LEU A 134 4.91 1.98 -0.48
N GLY A 135 5.18 1.08 -1.40
CA GLY A 135 5.72 -0.25 -1.12
C GLY A 135 7.00 -0.22 -0.28
N GLY A 136 7.92 0.70 -0.61
CA GLY A 136 9.14 0.92 0.13
C GLY A 136 8.88 1.44 1.55
N GLY A 137 7.99 2.41 1.68
CA GLY A 137 7.56 2.94 2.98
C GLY A 137 6.94 1.86 3.87
N LEU A 138 6.07 1.03 3.32
CA LEU A 138 5.44 -0.09 4.03
C LEU A 138 6.48 -1.12 4.51
N CYS A 139 7.49 -1.46 3.68
CA CYS A 139 8.60 -2.32 4.09
C CYS A 139 9.41 -1.72 5.24
N LEU A 140 9.73 -0.42 5.17
CA LEU A 140 10.50 0.28 6.21
C LEU A 140 9.72 0.32 7.53
N VAL A 141 8.44 0.69 7.49
CA VAL A 141 7.63 0.77 8.71
C VAL A 141 7.39 -0.61 9.32
N TYR A 142 7.15 -1.63 8.49
CA TYR A 142 7.10 -3.01 8.97
C TYR A 142 8.41 -3.42 9.65
N ARG A 143 9.56 -3.09 9.06
CA ARG A 143 10.88 -3.41 9.63
C ARG A 143 11.15 -2.67 10.95
N ILE A 144 10.74 -1.41 11.06
CA ILE A 144 10.94 -0.58 12.27
C ILE A 144 10.06 -1.06 13.43
N SER A 145 8.77 -1.35 13.15
CA SER A 145 7.81 -1.75 14.19
C SER A 145 7.90 -3.24 14.57
N GLY A 146 8.50 -4.06 13.72
CA GLY A 146 8.48 -5.52 13.86
C GLY A 146 7.08 -6.13 13.81
N ASN A 147 6.06 -5.36 13.37
CA ASN A 147 4.67 -5.78 13.42
C ASN A 147 3.92 -5.37 12.14
N ILE A 148 3.28 -6.35 11.50
CA ILE A 148 2.53 -6.15 10.25
C ILE A 148 1.33 -5.18 10.41
N VAL A 149 0.83 -5.00 11.62
CA VAL A 149 -0.28 -4.08 11.91
C VAL A 149 0.05 -2.65 11.50
N SER A 150 1.31 -2.23 11.63
CA SER A 150 1.73 -0.89 11.24
C SER A 150 1.64 -0.67 9.73
N SER A 151 2.08 -1.61 8.91
CA SER A 151 1.98 -1.52 7.46
C SER A 151 0.53 -1.68 6.97
N ILE A 152 -0.25 -2.59 7.56
CA ILE A 152 -1.71 -2.68 7.30
C ILE A 152 -2.39 -1.35 7.60
N THR A 153 -2.09 -0.69 8.72
CA THR A 153 -2.68 0.61 9.06
C THR A 153 -2.39 1.67 8.01
N ILE A 154 -1.14 1.76 7.55
CA ILE A 154 -0.76 2.71 6.48
C ILE A 154 -1.55 2.41 5.21
N HIS A 155 -1.58 1.15 4.80
CA HIS A 155 -2.18 0.73 3.53
C HIS A 155 -3.71 0.96 3.53
N VAL A 156 -4.38 0.62 4.63
CA VAL A 156 -5.81 0.92 4.84
C VAL A 156 -6.08 2.43 4.76
N LEU A 157 -5.29 3.25 5.43
CA LEU A 157 -5.44 4.71 5.38
C LEU A 157 -5.18 5.26 3.98
N PHE A 158 -4.17 4.75 3.29
CA PHE A 158 -3.88 5.14 1.91
C PHE A 158 -5.06 4.83 0.99
N ASN A 159 -5.58 3.60 1.02
CA ASN A 159 -6.71 3.22 0.18
C ASN A 159 -8.00 3.96 0.57
N LEU A 160 -8.21 4.23 1.88
CA LEU A 160 -9.36 5.02 2.34
C LEU A 160 -9.31 6.45 1.79
N VAL A 161 -8.16 7.13 1.90
CA VAL A 161 -8.02 8.50 1.38
C VAL A 161 -8.21 8.53 -0.14
N ASN A 162 -7.61 7.58 -0.88
CA ASN A 162 -7.81 7.52 -2.33
C ASN A 162 -9.28 7.25 -2.70
N LEU A 163 -9.96 6.35 -1.98
CA LEU A 163 -11.39 6.11 -2.21
C LEU A 163 -12.23 7.36 -1.96
N LEU A 164 -11.95 8.09 -0.87
CA LEU A 164 -12.63 9.36 -0.58
C LEU A 164 -12.35 10.41 -1.66
N MET A 165 -11.12 10.46 -2.18
CA MET A 165 -10.79 11.37 -3.29
C MET A 165 -11.60 11.05 -4.55
N ILE A 166 -11.83 9.77 -4.88
CA ILE A 166 -12.67 9.37 -6.02
C ILE A 166 -14.13 9.83 -5.84
N PHE A 167 -14.65 9.82 -4.61
CA PHE A 167 -16.02 10.23 -4.35
C PHE A 167 -16.25 11.74 -4.29
N PHE A 168 -15.28 12.50 -3.78
CA PHE A 168 -15.45 13.92 -3.45
C PHE A 168 -14.70 14.87 -4.38
N VAL A 169 -13.71 14.37 -5.09
CA VAL A 169 -13.00 15.14 -6.12
C VAL A 169 -13.50 14.59 -7.44
N GLU A 170 -14.18 15.43 -8.24
CA GLU A 170 -14.49 15.05 -9.61
C GLU A 170 -13.20 14.55 -10.29
N PRO A 171 -13.26 13.42 -11.02
CA PRO A 171 -12.09 12.94 -11.74
C PRO A 171 -11.59 14.11 -12.58
N ILE A 172 -10.37 14.55 -12.30
CA ILE A 172 -9.71 15.53 -13.14
C ILE A 172 -9.74 14.90 -14.51
N GLN A 173 -10.57 15.47 -15.41
CA GLN A 173 -10.56 15.09 -16.80
C GLN A 173 -9.16 15.46 -17.31
N LEU A 174 -8.31 14.44 -17.36
CA LEU A 174 -6.97 14.53 -17.86
C LEU A 174 -6.98 14.29 -19.36
#